data_ac68ae8af51759230d352ac3f854c1d9
#
_entry.id   ac68ae8af51759230d352ac3f854c1d9
#
_cell.length_a   1.000
_cell.length_b   1.000
_cell.length_c   1.000
_cell.angle_alpha   90.00
_cell.angle_beta   90.00
_cell.angle_gamma   90.00
#
_symmetry.space_group_name_H-M   'P 1'
#
loop_
_entity.id
_entity.type
_entity.pdbx_description
1 polymer ?
#
loop_
_entity_poly.entity_id
_entity_poly.type
_entity_poly.pdbx_seq_one_letter_code
_entity_poly.pdbx_strand_id
1 'polypeptide(L)'
;MGCGCASFGLHACTSVPITERKQLRLIPEAKLNAQAEQLYEKVKEKEKLSKDITTLNKIKNIGSKIENSITEYFARSNQPDPTVNFRWEYILIENKKVKNAWCMPGGKIAVYTGMLDITKNDNGLAAVMGHEIAHAVAKHSVERASRGTLLNVGTKILDIATKGAVSNVNRTTGMDTVGLLSQIGIMNPFNRKQESEADYLGLIFASLSGYDIRETVKIWERMREANKGKEPAEFMSTHPSSTNRINNITSWINEVTLE
;
A
#
# COMPACT_ATOMS: atom_id res chain seq x y z
N MET A 1 45.14 20.83 -16.97
CA MET A 1 44.26 19.80 -17.54
C MET A 1 43.43 19.22 -16.41
N GLY A 2 42.22 19.75 -16.25
CA GLY A 2 41.30 19.34 -15.18
C GLY A 2 40.38 18.26 -15.71
N CYS A 3 40.48 17.06 -15.11
CA CYS A 3 39.63 15.93 -15.43
C CYS A 3 38.29 16.14 -14.72
N GLY A 4 37.26 16.57 -15.46
CA GLY A 4 35.91 16.71 -14.96
C GLY A 4 35.26 15.34 -14.79
N CYS A 5 35.22 14.81 -13.58
CA CYS A 5 34.35 13.69 -13.24
C CYS A 5 32.90 14.19 -13.24
N ALA A 6 32.19 13.91 -14.34
CA ALA A 6 30.73 14.05 -14.38
C ALA A 6 30.14 13.01 -13.45
N SER A 7 29.80 13.43 -12.22
CA SER A 7 29.00 12.63 -11.28
C SER A 7 27.59 12.51 -11.81
N PHE A 8 27.30 11.49 -12.57
CA PHE A 8 25.90 11.03 -12.74
C PHE A 8 25.44 10.47 -11.40
N GLY A 9 25.00 11.37 -10.52
CA GLY A 9 24.36 11.00 -9.27
C GLY A 9 23.07 10.26 -9.60
N LEU A 10 23.08 8.96 -9.43
CA LEU A 10 21.86 8.12 -9.44
C LEU A 10 20.98 8.58 -8.28
N HIS A 11 20.02 9.48 -8.56
CA HIS A 11 18.95 9.85 -7.63
C HIS A 11 17.92 8.71 -7.46
N ALA A 12 18.38 7.46 -7.59
CA ALA A 12 17.57 6.26 -7.51
C ALA A 12 17.22 5.84 -6.07
N CYS A 13 17.93 6.39 -5.08
CA CYS A 13 17.67 6.13 -3.66
C CYS A 13 17.06 7.37 -3.02
N THR A 14 15.85 7.24 -2.51
CA THR A 14 15.14 8.28 -1.74
C THR A 14 14.84 7.77 -0.35
N SER A 15 14.42 8.65 0.56
CA SER A 15 13.93 8.25 1.88
C SER A 15 12.39 8.18 1.87
N VAL A 16 11.85 7.25 2.64
CA VAL A 16 10.42 7.23 2.97
C VAL A 16 10.15 8.38 3.93
N PRO A 17 9.08 9.15 3.75
CA PRO A 17 8.69 10.18 4.70
C PRO A 17 8.52 9.61 6.12
N ILE A 18 8.81 10.39 7.14
CA ILE A 18 8.68 10.08 8.58
C ILE A 18 9.69 9.02 9.05
N THR A 19 9.75 7.85 8.42
CA THR A 19 10.63 6.74 8.84
C THR A 19 12.07 6.87 8.35
N GLU A 20 12.32 7.77 7.40
CA GLU A 20 13.62 8.02 6.75
C GLU A 20 14.29 6.77 6.14
N ARG A 21 13.57 5.65 6.07
CA ARG A 21 14.05 4.41 5.46
C ARG A 21 14.43 4.65 4.00
N LYS A 22 15.61 4.21 3.61
CA LYS A 22 16.06 4.29 2.22
C LYS A 22 15.29 3.29 1.35
N GLN A 23 14.82 3.76 0.20
CA GLN A 23 14.10 2.95 -0.79
C GLN A 23 14.58 3.22 -2.20
N LEU A 24 14.46 2.20 -3.07
CA LEU A 24 14.79 2.29 -4.49
C LEU A 24 13.59 2.85 -5.27
N ARG A 25 13.80 3.94 -6.02
CA ARG A 25 12.77 4.56 -6.87
C ARG A 25 13.32 4.83 -8.27
N LEU A 26 13.29 3.80 -9.14
CA LEU A 26 13.71 3.88 -10.54
C LEU A 26 12.59 4.30 -11.49
N ILE A 27 11.34 4.01 -11.09
CA ILE A 27 10.17 4.31 -11.90
C ILE A 27 9.63 5.67 -11.49
N PRO A 28 9.35 6.58 -12.44
CA PRO A 28 8.69 7.85 -12.16
C PRO A 28 7.31 7.61 -11.52
N GLU A 29 7.04 8.24 -10.39
CA GLU A 29 5.78 8.10 -9.65
C GLU A 29 4.56 8.47 -10.51
N ALA A 30 4.64 9.56 -11.28
CA ALA A 30 3.56 10.00 -12.17
C ALA A 30 3.14 8.91 -13.17
N LYS A 31 4.11 8.13 -13.69
CA LYS A 31 3.81 7.02 -14.60
C LYS A 31 3.04 5.91 -13.87
N LEU A 32 3.43 5.59 -12.65
CA LEU A 32 2.75 4.54 -11.87
C LEU A 32 1.36 4.99 -11.43
N ASN A 33 1.19 6.27 -11.03
CA ASN A 33 -0.10 6.83 -10.69
C ASN A 33 -1.07 6.79 -11.89
N ALA A 34 -0.59 7.13 -13.10
CA ALA A 34 -1.41 7.06 -14.32
C ALA A 34 -1.83 5.61 -14.66
N GLN A 35 -0.94 4.64 -14.48
CA GLN A 35 -1.26 3.22 -14.67
C GLN A 35 -2.26 2.72 -13.62
N ALA A 36 -2.11 3.15 -12.37
CA ALA A 36 -3.03 2.83 -11.29
C ALA A 36 -4.43 3.39 -11.55
N GLU A 37 -4.53 4.63 -12.04
CA GLU A 37 -5.80 5.25 -12.41
C GLU A 37 -6.53 4.46 -13.51
N GLN A 38 -5.83 4.10 -14.59
CA GLN A 38 -6.40 3.29 -15.68
C GLN A 38 -6.89 1.92 -15.18
N LEU A 39 -6.16 1.33 -14.24
CA LEU A 39 -6.52 0.06 -13.66
C LEU A 39 -7.73 0.17 -12.73
N TYR A 40 -7.78 1.24 -11.94
CA TYR A 40 -8.91 1.52 -11.07
C TYR A 40 -10.21 1.68 -11.86
N GLU A 41 -10.19 2.36 -13.02
CA GLU A 41 -11.34 2.43 -13.91
C GLU A 41 -11.79 1.04 -14.38
N LYS A 42 -10.85 0.16 -14.77
CA LYS A 42 -11.17 -1.22 -15.14
C LYS A 42 -11.76 -2.02 -13.97
N VAL A 43 -11.33 -1.76 -12.74
CA VAL A 43 -11.93 -2.39 -11.56
C VAL A 43 -13.37 -1.92 -11.39
N LYS A 44 -13.64 -0.62 -11.55
CA LYS A 44 -15.02 -0.07 -11.46
C LYS A 44 -15.95 -0.66 -12.54
N GLU A 45 -15.41 -0.98 -13.71
CA GLU A 45 -16.19 -1.61 -14.80
C GLU A 45 -16.48 -3.12 -14.54
N LYS A 46 -15.52 -3.84 -13.92
CA LYS A 46 -15.61 -5.29 -13.74
C LYS A 46 -16.30 -5.70 -12.45
N GLU A 47 -16.07 -4.92 -11.38
CA GLU A 47 -16.56 -5.26 -10.05
C GLU A 47 -17.97 -4.70 -9.82
N LYS A 48 -18.75 -5.41 -9.04
CA LYS A 48 -20.04 -4.92 -8.61
C LYS A 48 -19.86 -3.87 -7.51
N LEU A 49 -20.09 -2.60 -7.83
CA LEU A 49 -20.07 -1.54 -6.82
C LEU A 49 -21.31 -1.63 -5.92
N SER A 50 -21.11 -1.41 -4.62
CA SER A 50 -22.19 -1.40 -3.65
C SER A 50 -23.11 -0.20 -3.83
N LYS A 51 -24.40 -0.42 -3.62
CA LYS A 51 -25.42 0.64 -3.60
C LYS A 51 -25.61 1.25 -2.22
N ASP A 52 -24.87 0.80 -1.21
CA ASP A 52 -24.91 1.36 0.14
C ASP A 52 -24.15 2.69 0.19
N ILE A 53 -24.89 3.75 -0.15
CA ILE A 53 -24.37 5.12 -0.16
C ILE A 53 -23.97 5.58 1.26
N THR A 54 -24.66 5.11 2.28
CA THR A 54 -24.35 5.46 3.68
C THR A 54 -22.94 4.97 4.05
N THR A 55 -22.65 3.71 3.78
CA THR A 55 -21.32 3.14 4.04
C THR A 55 -20.25 3.76 3.13
N LEU A 56 -20.55 4.01 1.85
CA LEU A 56 -19.60 4.69 0.96
C LEU A 56 -19.27 6.10 1.46
N ASN A 57 -20.25 6.88 1.91
CA ASN A 57 -20.02 8.21 2.47
C ASN A 57 -19.20 8.15 3.77
N LYS A 58 -19.40 7.13 4.60
CA LYS A 58 -18.58 6.88 5.78
C LYS A 58 -17.12 6.63 5.39
N ILE A 59 -16.85 5.77 4.40
CA ILE A 59 -15.51 5.51 3.87
C ILE A 59 -14.86 6.79 3.37
N LYS A 60 -15.58 7.59 2.57
CA LYS A 60 -15.11 8.88 2.07
C LYS A 60 -14.76 9.86 3.20
N ASN A 61 -15.61 9.95 4.22
CA ASN A 61 -15.38 10.84 5.35
C ASN A 61 -14.16 10.43 6.17
N ILE A 62 -13.99 9.12 6.42
CA ILE A 62 -12.79 8.59 7.09
C ILE A 62 -11.54 8.90 6.25
N GLY A 63 -11.59 8.60 4.95
CA GLY A 63 -10.50 8.88 4.03
C GLY A 63 -10.10 10.35 4.02
N SER A 64 -11.06 11.27 3.84
CA SER A 64 -10.79 12.70 3.82
C SER A 64 -10.19 13.23 5.13
N LYS A 65 -10.58 12.69 6.28
CA LYS A 65 -9.94 13.04 7.55
C LYS A 65 -8.47 12.59 7.58
N ILE A 66 -8.18 11.39 7.09
CA ILE A 66 -6.80 10.87 7.02
C ILE A 66 -5.98 11.72 6.02
N GLU A 67 -6.52 12.04 4.85
CA GLU A 67 -5.88 12.92 3.85
C GLU A 67 -5.50 14.27 4.45
N ASN A 68 -6.47 14.93 5.11
CA ASN A 68 -6.25 16.24 5.72
C ASN A 68 -5.17 16.16 6.82
N SER A 69 -5.20 15.12 7.65
CA SER A 69 -4.21 14.93 8.70
C SER A 69 -2.80 14.71 8.14
N ILE A 70 -2.66 14.00 7.02
CA ILE A 70 -1.38 13.83 6.32
C ILE A 70 -0.88 15.19 5.83
N THR A 71 -1.71 15.94 5.10
CA THR A 71 -1.34 17.26 4.57
C THR A 71 -0.95 18.22 5.71
N GLU A 72 -1.71 18.25 6.80
CA GLU A 72 -1.40 19.08 7.98
C GLU A 72 -0.10 18.65 8.64
N TYR A 73 0.15 17.36 8.80
CA TYR A 73 1.39 16.84 9.39
C TYR A 73 2.61 17.33 8.62
N PHE A 74 2.62 17.20 7.30
CA PHE A 74 3.73 17.61 6.44
C PHE A 74 3.89 19.14 6.40
N ALA A 75 2.79 19.89 6.42
CA ALA A 75 2.82 21.35 6.52
C ALA A 75 3.44 21.81 7.83
N ARG A 76 3.03 21.22 8.98
CA ARG A 76 3.60 21.56 10.31
C ARG A 76 5.08 21.17 10.44
N SER A 77 5.49 20.07 9.82
CA SER A 77 6.88 19.59 9.82
C SER A 77 7.77 20.35 8.83
N ASN A 78 7.21 21.28 8.05
CA ASN A 78 7.91 21.98 6.96
C ASN A 78 8.56 20.98 5.96
N GLN A 79 7.88 19.87 5.68
CA GLN A 79 8.31 18.84 4.74
C GLN A 79 7.38 18.80 3.53
N PRO A 80 7.88 18.39 2.35
CA PRO A 80 7.04 18.22 1.17
C PRO A 80 5.97 17.15 1.42
N ASP A 81 4.70 17.47 1.16
CA ASP A 81 3.60 16.51 1.21
C ASP A 81 3.78 15.46 0.11
N PRO A 82 3.96 14.17 0.44
CA PRO A 82 4.13 13.10 -0.54
C PRO A 82 2.84 12.79 -1.32
N THR A 83 1.71 13.38 -0.93
CA THR A 83 0.40 13.12 -1.54
C THR A 83 -0.09 14.25 -2.44
N VAL A 84 0.70 15.31 -2.64
CA VAL A 84 0.33 16.51 -3.43
C VAL A 84 -0.19 16.17 -4.84
N ASN A 85 0.29 15.08 -5.44
CA ASN A 85 -0.12 14.63 -6.77
C ASN A 85 -1.15 13.48 -6.72
N PHE A 86 -1.72 13.17 -5.56
CA PHE A 86 -2.77 12.16 -5.46
C PHE A 86 -4.11 12.73 -5.91
N ARG A 87 -4.90 11.86 -6.54
CA ARG A 87 -6.29 12.11 -6.89
C ARG A 87 -7.14 11.10 -6.15
N TRP A 88 -7.45 11.42 -4.90
CA TRP A 88 -8.16 10.56 -3.99
C TRP A 88 -9.52 10.14 -4.53
N GLU A 89 -9.80 8.87 -4.52
CA GLU A 89 -11.07 8.31 -4.93
C GLU A 89 -11.36 7.02 -4.14
N TYR A 90 -12.63 6.84 -3.76
CA TYR A 90 -13.07 5.76 -2.89
C TYR A 90 -14.22 5.00 -3.52
N ILE A 91 -14.12 3.67 -3.57
CA ILE A 91 -15.22 2.78 -3.93
C ILE A 91 -15.48 1.73 -2.85
N LEU A 92 -16.74 1.31 -2.77
CA LEU A 92 -17.17 0.16 -1.99
C LEU A 92 -17.58 -0.95 -2.96
N ILE A 93 -16.84 -2.06 -2.95
CA ILE A 93 -17.10 -3.22 -3.81
C ILE A 93 -18.02 -4.19 -3.07
N GLU A 94 -19.14 -4.56 -3.72
CA GLU A 94 -20.12 -5.49 -3.17
C GLU A 94 -19.63 -6.94 -3.28
N ASN A 95 -18.88 -7.38 -2.29
CA ASN A 95 -18.44 -8.77 -2.16
C ASN A 95 -18.20 -9.12 -0.68
N LYS A 96 -19.21 -9.73 -0.04
CA LYS A 96 -19.13 -10.13 1.38
C LYS A 96 -18.16 -11.27 1.66
N LYS A 97 -17.76 -12.03 0.64
CA LYS A 97 -16.81 -13.14 0.80
C LYS A 97 -15.37 -12.66 0.87
N VAL A 98 -15.06 -11.55 0.21
CA VAL A 98 -13.73 -10.96 0.14
C VAL A 98 -13.54 -10.01 1.32
N LYS A 99 -12.62 -10.36 2.21
CA LYS A 99 -12.20 -9.53 3.36
C LYS A 99 -10.92 -8.81 2.96
N ASN A 100 -11.07 -7.74 2.18
CA ASN A 100 -9.95 -6.97 1.64
C ASN A 100 -10.25 -5.50 1.55
N ALA A 101 -9.19 -4.70 1.54
CA ALA A 101 -9.15 -3.30 1.15
C ALA A 101 -7.78 -3.04 0.51
N TRP A 102 -7.65 -2.02 -0.31
CA TRP A 102 -6.39 -1.65 -0.92
C TRP A 102 -6.35 -0.18 -1.33
N CYS A 103 -5.14 0.37 -1.38
CA CYS A 103 -4.86 1.69 -1.92
C CYS A 103 -3.80 1.59 -3.02
N MET A 104 -4.18 1.93 -4.25
CA MET A 104 -3.24 2.03 -5.36
C MET A 104 -2.44 3.33 -5.31
N PRO A 105 -1.28 3.39 -6.00
CA PRO A 105 -0.57 4.63 -6.23
C PRO A 105 -1.49 5.74 -6.74
N GLY A 106 -1.28 6.96 -6.25
CA GLY A 106 -2.12 8.11 -6.62
C GLY A 106 -3.43 8.23 -5.85
N GLY A 107 -3.65 7.42 -4.79
CA GLY A 107 -4.78 7.58 -3.86
C GLY A 107 -6.09 6.95 -4.34
N LYS A 108 -6.05 5.87 -5.10
CA LYS A 108 -7.23 5.11 -5.52
C LYS A 108 -7.53 3.99 -4.53
N ILE A 109 -8.63 4.07 -3.80
CA ILE A 109 -8.96 3.22 -2.66
C ILE A 109 -10.22 2.42 -2.93
N ALA A 110 -10.15 1.13 -2.58
CA ALA A 110 -11.33 0.27 -2.55
C ALA A 110 -11.43 -0.45 -1.21
N VAL A 111 -12.67 -0.59 -0.74
CA VAL A 111 -13.03 -1.42 0.40
C VAL A 111 -14.06 -2.44 -0.08
N TYR A 112 -13.88 -3.71 0.27
CA TYR A 112 -14.88 -4.75 0.02
C TYR A 112 -15.88 -4.80 1.16
N THR A 113 -17.16 -5.06 0.86
CA THR A 113 -18.20 -5.17 1.90
C THR A 113 -17.89 -6.25 2.93
N GLY A 114 -17.16 -7.31 2.58
CA GLY A 114 -16.70 -8.33 3.53
C GLY A 114 -15.67 -7.83 4.54
N MET A 115 -14.95 -6.73 4.25
CA MET A 115 -14.01 -6.13 5.20
C MET A 115 -14.74 -5.47 6.37
N LEU A 116 -15.98 -5.02 6.17
CA LEU A 116 -16.79 -4.38 7.21
C LEU A 116 -17.09 -5.35 8.37
N ASP A 117 -17.14 -6.65 8.11
CA ASP A 117 -17.29 -7.68 9.14
C ASP A 117 -16.07 -7.78 10.06
N ILE A 118 -14.91 -7.37 9.60
CA ILE A 118 -13.67 -7.33 10.35
C ILE A 118 -13.51 -5.99 11.08
N THR A 119 -13.76 -4.89 10.38
CA THR A 119 -13.56 -3.55 10.91
C THR A 119 -14.59 -3.17 11.99
N LYS A 120 -15.83 -3.63 11.87
CA LYS A 120 -16.93 -3.48 12.83
C LYS A 120 -17.41 -2.04 13.08
N ASN A 121 -16.49 -1.08 13.15
CA ASN A 121 -16.76 0.33 13.47
C ASN A 121 -15.82 1.27 12.70
N ASP A 122 -16.03 2.57 12.89
CA ASP A 122 -15.27 3.61 12.18
C ASP A 122 -13.77 3.60 12.56
N ASN A 123 -13.43 3.31 13.82
CA ASN A 123 -12.03 3.22 14.25
C ASN A 123 -11.32 2.03 13.58
N GLY A 124 -12.00 0.88 13.50
CA GLY A 124 -11.46 -0.29 12.78
C GLY A 124 -11.33 -0.04 11.28
N LEU A 125 -12.29 0.66 10.68
CA LEU A 125 -12.21 1.02 9.26
C LEU A 125 -11.08 2.03 9.01
N ALA A 126 -10.91 3.01 9.90
CA ALA A 126 -9.81 3.98 9.85
C ALA A 126 -8.44 3.30 10.03
N ALA A 127 -8.34 2.30 10.91
CA ALA A 127 -7.11 1.52 11.08
C ALA A 127 -6.69 0.80 9.80
N VAL A 128 -7.64 0.14 9.12
CA VAL A 128 -7.37 -0.53 7.83
C VAL A 128 -7.05 0.49 6.74
N MET A 129 -7.86 1.54 6.59
CA MET A 129 -7.63 2.56 5.58
C MET A 129 -6.31 3.32 5.80
N GLY A 130 -5.97 3.61 7.06
CA GLY A 130 -4.70 4.23 7.43
C GLY A 130 -3.50 3.37 7.01
N HIS A 131 -3.57 2.06 7.22
CA HIS A 131 -2.56 1.10 6.76
C HIS A 131 -2.42 1.10 5.23
N GLU A 132 -3.53 1.05 4.50
CA GLU A 132 -3.52 1.06 3.03
C GLU A 132 -2.99 2.39 2.47
N ILE A 133 -3.44 3.51 3.04
CA ILE A 133 -2.95 4.84 2.67
C ILE A 133 -1.45 4.97 2.99
N ALA A 134 -0.98 4.41 4.10
CA ALA A 134 0.44 4.40 4.46
C ALA A 134 1.31 3.70 3.41
N HIS A 135 0.84 2.60 2.81
CA HIS A 135 1.54 1.96 1.68
C HIS A 135 1.69 2.90 0.49
N ALA A 136 0.66 3.70 0.17
CA ALA A 136 0.71 4.66 -0.92
C ALA A 136 1.60 5.86 -0.59
N VAL A 137 1.52 6.41 0.62
CA VAL A 137 2.36 7.52 1.11
C VAL A 137 3.83 7.14 1.15
N ALA A 138 4.15 5.95 1.66
CA ALA A 138 5.51 5.40 1.69
C ALA A 138 6.01 4.92 0.31
N LYS A 139 5.17 5.02 -0.74
CA LYS A 139 5.52 4.64 -2.12
C LYS A 139 5.98 3.18 -2.24
N HIS A 140 5.42 2.26 -1.44
CA HIS A 140 5.82 0.86 -1.41
C HIS A 140 5.65 0.16 -2.76
N SER A 141 4.60 0.50 -3.51
CA SER A 141 4.38 -0.02 -4.87
C SER A 141 5.42 0.49 -5.87
N VAL A 142 5.87 1.76 -5.74
CA VAL A 142 6.95 2.32 -6.57
C VAL A 142 8.26 1.59 -6.30
N GLU A 143 8.59 1.37 -5.03
CA GLU A 143 9.79 0.61 -4.64
C GLU A 143 9.76 -0.81 -5.20
N ARG A 144 8.62 -1.50 -5.07
CA ARG A 144 8.45 -2.86 -5.59
C ARG A 144 8.60 -2.93 -7.11
N ALA A 145 7.92 -2.05 -7.83
CA ALA A 145 8.02 -1.98 -9.29
C ALA A 145 9.45 -1.66 -9.74
N SER A 146 10.15 -0.78 -9.01
CA SER A 146 11.56 -0.44 -9.27
C SER A 146 12.49 -1.63 -9.05
N ARG A 147 12.28 -2.41 -7.99
CA ARG A 147 13.04 -3.65 -7.72
C ARG A 147 12.76 -4.71 -8.80
N GLY A 148 11.51 -4.87 -9.21
CA GLY A 148 11.13 -5.77 -10.30
C GLY A 148 11.81 -5.39 -11.62
N THR A 149 11.87 -4.10 -11.95
CA THR A 149 12.57 -3.61 -13.14
C THR A 149 14.08 -3.91 -13.05
N LEU A 150 14.72 -3.70 -11.90
CA LEU A 150 16.13 -4.01 -11.72
C LEU A 150 16.42 -5.50 -11.88
N LEU A 151 15.57 -6.36 -11.32
CA LEU A 151 15.70 -7.81 -11.48
C LEU A 151 15.51 -8.24 -12.94
N ASN A 152 14.53 -7.68 -13.65
CA ASN A 152 14.30 -7.98 -15.06
C ASN A 152 15.46 -7.52 -15.96
N VAL A 153 16.10 -6.38 -15.66
CA VAL A 153 17.31 -5.94 -16.37
C VAL A 153 18.46 -6.89 -16.06
N GLY A 154 18.64 -7.28 -14.80
CA GLY A 154 19.67 -8.24 -14.39
C GLY A 154 19.49 -9.60 -15.07
N THR A 155 18.26 -10.11 -15.15
CA THR A 155 17.98 -11.39 -15.84
C THR A 155 18.21 -11.31 -17.35
N LYS A 156 17.89 -10.18 -18.00
CA LYS A 156 18.20 -9.98 -19.42
C LYS A 156 19.69 -9.94 -19.70
N ILE A 157 20.48 -9.29 -18.85
CA ILE A 157 21.93 -9.28 -18.98
C ILE A 157 22.49 -10.69 -18.81
N LEU A 158 22.01 -11.43 -17.79
CA LEU A 158 22.41 -12.80 -17.55
C LEU A 158 21.98 -13.73 -18.70
N ASP A 159 20.80 -13.51 -19.26
CA ASP A 159 20.26 -14.26 -20.39
C ASP A 159 21.10 -14.10 -21.65
N ILE A 160 21.58 -12.88 -21.92
CA ILE A 160 22.54 -12.60 -22.99
C ILE A 160 23.85 -13.35 -22.72
N ALA A 161 24.34 -13.33 -21.49
CA ALA A 161 25.59 -14.02 -21.11
C ALA A 161 25.48 -15.55 -21.14
N THR A 162 24.31 -16.11 -20.89
CA THR A 162 24.02 -17.56 -20.86
C THR A 162 23.36 -18.09 -22.13
N LYS A 163 23.32 -17.31 -23.21
CA LYS A 163 22.72 -17.66 -24.52
C LYS A 163 21.26 -18.13 -24.41
N GLY A 164 20.48 -17.49 -23.55
CA GLY A 164 19.04 -17.72 -23.45
C GLY A 164 18.61 -18.80 -22.45
N ALA A 165 19.53 -19.37 -21.67
CA ALA A 165 19.17 -20.43 -20.72
C ALA A 165 18.21 -19.96 -19.62
N VAL A 166 18.21 -18.68 -19.26
CA VAL A 166 17.36 -18.09 -18.21
C VAL A 166 15.97 -17.72 -18.72
N SER A 167 15.85 -17.31 -20.00
CA SER A 167 14.55 -16.90 -20.58
C SER A 167 13.57 -18.06 -20.77
N ASN A 168 14.07 -19.28 -20.89
CA ASN A 168 13.21 -20.47 -20.98
C ASN A 168 12.44 -20.76 -19.68
N VAL A 169 12.90 -20.30 -18.54
CA VAL A 169 12.22 -20.47 -17.25
C VAL A 169 11.11 -19.40 -17.05
N ASN A 170 11.26 -18.22 -17.65
CA ASN A 170 10.35 -17.07 -17.43
C ASN A 170 9.27 -16.89 -18.53
N ARG A 171 9.25 -17.72 -19.58
CA ARG A 171 8.28 -17.61 -20.68
C ARG A 171 6.86 -18.10 -20.35
N THR A 172 6.65 -18.67 -19.18
CA THR A 172 5.33 -19.18 -18.75
C THR A 172 4.48 -18.16 -17.98
N THR A 173 5.00 -16.98 -17.68
CA THR A 173 4.22 -15.90 -17.08
C THR A 173 3.87 -14.86 -18.13
N GLY A 174 2.77 -15.09 -18.86
CA GLY A 174 2.18 -14.07 -19.73
C GLY A 174 1.88 -12.82 -18.93
N MET A 175 2.47 -11.67 -19.34
CA MET A 175 2.13 -10.36 -18.79
C MET A 175 0.77 -9.91 -19.37
N ASP A 176 -0.29 -10.49 -18.86
CA ASP A 176 -1.64 -9.97 -19.01
C ASP A 176 -1.92 -8.89 -17.97
N THR A 177 -3.11 -8.36 -17.97
CA THR A 177 -3.57 -7.30 -17.05
C THR A 177 -3.36 -7.70 -15.57
N VAL A 178 -3.39 -9.00 -15.24
CA VAL A 178 -3.16 -9.56 -13.91
C VAL A 178 -1.69 -9.45 -13.51
N GLY A 179 -0.76 -9.67 -14.45
CA GLY A 179 0.67 -9.49 -14.22
C GLY A 179 1.04 -8.04 -13.93
N LEU A 180 0.36 -7.08 -14.58
CA LEU A 180 0.56 -5.66 -14.32
C LEU A 180 0.00 -5.26 -12.94
N LEU A 181 -1.14 -5.81 -12.56
CA LEU A 181 -1.75 -5.68 -11.21
C LEU A 181 -0.84 -6.22 -10.12
N SER A 182 -0.24 -7.37 -10.38
CA SER A 182 0.76 -7.97 -9.49
C SER A 182 2.00 -7.10 -9.35
N GLN A 183 2.45 -6.44 -10.42
CA GLN A 183 3.62 -5.54 -10.38
C GLN A 183 3.33 -4.22 -9.64
N ILE A 184 2.12 -3.70 -9.73
CA ILE A 184 1.70 -2.46 -9.03
C ILE A 184 1.40 -2.74 -7.55
N GLY A 185 1.33 -4.00 -7.16
CA GLY A 185 1.31 -4.35 -5.75
C GLY A 185 -0.05 -4.56 -5.11
N ILE A 186 -1.09 -4.80 -5.90
CA ILE A 186 -2.43 -5.08 -5.35
C ILE A 186 -2.59 -6.57 -5.02
N MET A 187 -1.88 -7.44 -5.75
CA MET A 187 -2.04 -8.90 -5.66
C MET A 187 -0.84 -9.63 -5.04
N ASN A 188 0.30 -8.96 -4.86
CA ASN A 188 1.50 -9.59 -4.31
C ASN A 188 1.76 -9.10 -2.89
N PRO A 189 2.17 -10.00 -1.96
CA PRO A 189 2.46 -9.59 -0.59
C PRO A 189 3.59 -8.57 -0.52
N PHE A 190 3.42 -7.57 0.35
CA PHE A 190 4.48 -6.66 0.72
C PHE A 190 5.52 -7.38 1.57
N ASN A 191 6.75 -6.90 1.55
CA ASN A 191 7.76 -7.49 2.41
C ASN A 191 7.55 -7.05 3.87
N ARG A 192 8.09 -7.82 4.81
CA ARG A 192 7.90 -7.56 6.25
C ARG A 192 8.28 -6.16 6.72
N LYS A 193 9.28 -5.53 6.09
CA LYS A 193 9.70 -4.17 6.44
C LYS A 193 8.67 -3.14 5.98
N GLN A 194 8.12 -3.32 4.78
CA GLN A 194 7.07 -2.45 4.24
C GLN A 194 5.78 -2.59 5.05
N GLU A 195 5.43 -3.81 5.47
CA GLU A 195 4.29 -4.05 6.34
C GLU A 195 4.43 -3.36 7.70
N SER A 196 5.59 -3.53 8.34
CA SER A 196 5.90 -2.88 9.62
C SER A 196 5.89 -1.35 9.51
N GLU A 197 6.38 -0.81 8.41
CA GLU A 197 6.36 0.62 8.12
C GLU A 197 4.94 1.14 7.88
N ALA A 198 4.12 0.38 7.14
CA ALA A 198 2.72 0.73 6.91
C ALA A 198 1.88 0.65 8.20
N ASP A 199 2.17 -0.31 9.09
CA ASP A 199 1.54 -0.36 10.41
C ASP A 199 1.86 0.90 11.23
N TYR A 200 3.14 1.28 11.31
CA TYR A 200 3.58 2.44 12.08
C TYR A 200 2.99 3.75 11.54
N LEU A 201 3.13 3.99 10.24
CA LEU A 201 2.58 5.18 9.59
C LEU A 201 1.05 5.21 9.65
N GLY A 202 0.40 4.07 9.48
CA GLY A 202 -1.05 3.94 9.57
C GLY A 202 -1.59 4.28 10.95
N LEU A 203 -0.88 3.90 12.02
CA LEU A 203 -1.22 4.32 13.38
C LEU A 203 -1.13 5.86 13.54
N ILE A 204 -0.04 6.47 13.06
CA ILE A 204 0.14 7.93 13.10
C ILE A 204 -1.03 8.62 12.36
N PHE A 205 -1.31 8.21 11.12
CA PHE A 205 -2.34 8.87 10.32
C PHE A 205 -3.75 8.68 10.91
N ALA A 206 -4.07 7.51 11.42
CA ALA A 206 -5.36 7.26 12.08
C ALA A 206 -5.49 8.06 13.39
N SER A 207 -4.43 8.13 14.20
CA SER A 207 -4.39 8.91 15.44
C SER A 207 -4.59 10.40 15.18
N LEU A 208 -3.82 10.98 14.26
CA LEU A 208 -3.93 12.39 13.87
C LEU A 208 -5.30 12.74 13.32
N SER A 209 -6.00 11.76 12.74
CA SER A 209 -7.38 11.91 12.24
C SER A 209 -8.45 11.80 13.33
N GLY A 210 -8.05 11.59 14.59
CA GLY A 210 -8.93 11.49 15.76
C GLY A 210 -9.58 10.12 15.96
N TYR A 211 -9.03 9.05 15.35
CA TYR A 211 -9.52 7.68 15.54
C TYR A 211 -8.79 6.94 16.66
N ASP A 212 -9.49 6.05 17.34
CA ASP A 212 -8.90 5.19 18.37
C ASP A 212 -8.05 4.07 17.74
N ILE A 213 -6.73 4.28 17.73
CA ILE A 213 -5.77 3.37 17.12
C ILE A 213 -5.62 2.03 17.86
N ARG A 214 -6.15 1.90 19.09
CA ARG A 214 -6.20 0.62 19.83
C ARG A 214 -7.05 -0.42 19.11
N GLU A 215 -7.97 0.00 18.27
CA GLU A 215 -8.77 -0.89 17.44
C GLU A 215 -7.91 -1.65 16.42
N THR A 216 -6.73 -1.16 16.05
CA THR A 216 -5.80 -1.85 15.14
C THR A 216 -5.41 -3.25 15.63
N VAL A 217 -5.14 -3.40 16.92
CA VAL A 217 -4.82 -4.73 17.51
C VAL A 217 -5.99 -5.68 17.31
N LYS A 218 -7.21 -5.22 17.61
CA LYS A 218 -8.43 -6.02 17.49
C LYS A 218 -8.73 -6.43 16.04
N ILE A 219 -8.36 -5.60 15.04
CA ILE A 219 -8.44 -5.97 13.62
C ILE A 219 -7.59 -7.21 13.34
N TRP A 220 -6.33 -7.21 13.76
CA TRP A 220 -5.43 -8.35 13.55
C TRP A 220 -5.90 -9.61 14.29
N GLU A 221 -6.47 -9.46 15.49
CA GLU A 221 -7.08 -10.57 16.23
C GLU A 221 -8.27 -11.16 15.48
N ARG A 222 -9.20 -10.32 14.99
CA ARG A 222 -10.37 -10.75 14.20
C ARG A 222 -9.95 -11.40 12.88
N MET A 223 -8.92 -10.85 12.20
CA MET A 223 -8.38 -11.46 10.99
C MET A 223 -7.83 -12.86 11.26
N ARG A 224 -7.05 -13.01 12.33
CA ARG A 224 -6.52 -14.32 12.75
C ARG A 224 -7.62 -15.31 13.09
N GLU A 225 -8.65 -14.86 13.79
CA GLU A 225 -9.81 -15.68 14.16
C GLU A 225 -10.59 -16.13 12.90
N ALA A 226 -10.83 -15.21 11.98
CA ALA A 226 -11.53 -15.49 10.74
C ALA A 226 -10.81 -16.51 9.83
N ASN A 227 -9.51 -16.71 10.04
CA ASN A 227 -8.67 -17.63 9.25
C ASN A 227 -8.46 -19.00 9.89
N LYS A 228 -8.98 -19.26 11.12
CA LYS A 228 -8.83 -20.56 11.76
C LYS A 228 -9.45 -21.67 10.93
N GLY A 229 -8.59 -22.54 10.40
CA GLY A 229 -8.99 -23.73 9.63
C GLY A 229 -9.51 -23.45 8.23
N LYS A 230 -9.29 -22.26 7.66
CA LYS A 230 -9.69 -21.85 6.29
C LYS A 230 -8.51 -21.30 5.54
N GLU A 231 -8.67 -21.13 4.21
CA GLU A 231 -7.74 -20.32 3.42
C GLU A 231 -7.62 -18.92 4.01
N PRO A 232 -6.40 -18.32 4.05
CA PRO A 232 -6.21 -16.99 4.56
C PRO A 232 -7.14 -15.99 3.88
N ALA A 233 -7.74 -15.08 4.65
CA ALA A 233 -8.46 -13.94 4.06
C ALA A 233 -7.53 -13.22 3.07
N GLU A 234 -8.07 -12.73 1.96
CA GLU A 234 -7.28 -12.13 0.89
C GLU A 234 -6.37 -11.01 1.40
N PHE A 235 -6.84 -10.21 2.33
CA PHE A 235 -6.03 -9.20 3.03
C PHE A 235 -4.79 -9.81 3.68
N MET A 236 -4.89 -10.97 4.34
CA MET A 236 -3.75 -11.63 4.96
C MET A 236 -2.80 -12.29 3.96
N SER A 237 -3.26 -12.56 2.75
CA SER A 237 -2.39 -13.06 1.67
C SER A 237 -1.48 -11.95 1.12
N THR A 238 -2.00 -10.73 1.04
CA THR A 238 -1.26 -9.55 0.60
C THR A 238 -0.49 -8.86 1.74
N HIS A 239 -1.00 -8.96 2.98
CA HIS A 239 -0.44 -8.38 4.21
C HIS A 239 -0.21 -9.47 5.28
N PRO A 240 0.85 -10.28 5.15
CA PRO A 240 1.09 -11.39 6.07
C PRO A 240 1.21 -10.93 7.51
N SER A 241 0.37 -11.50 8.38
CA SER A 241 0.45 -11.24 9.81
C SER A 241 1.55 -12.07 10.47
N SER A 242 2.16 -11.50 11.51
CA SER A 242 3.04 -12.24 12.40
C SER A 242 2.76 -11.78 13.85
N THR A 243 3.04 -12.63 14.82
CA THR A 243 2.97 -12.24 16.24
C THR A 243 3.80 -10.99 16.50
N ASN A 244 4.93 -10.85 15.83
CA ASN A 244 5.79 -9.68 15.96
C ASN A 244 5.10 -8.38 15.51
N ARG A 245 4.25 -8.42 14.46
CA ARG A 245 3.50 -7.23 14.02
C ARG A 245 2.54 -6.76 15.12
N ILE A 246 1.77 -7.67 15.69
CA ILE A 246 0.84 -7.34 16.79
C ILE A 246 1.58 -6.75 17.99
N ASN A 247 2.71 -7.35 18.37
CA ASN A 247 3.53 -6.84 19.47
C ASN A 247 4.09 -5.44 19.19
N ASN A 248 4.59 -5.21 17.97
CA ASN A 248 5.09 -3.90 17.55
C ASN A 248 3.97 -2.85 17.56
N ILE A 249 2.82 -3.16 16.98
CA ILE A 249 1.64 -2.28 16.98
C ILE A 249 1.25 -1.90 18.40
N THR A 250 1.21 -2.88 19.33
CA THR A 250 0.88 -2.64 20.72
C THR A 250 1.88 -1.69 21.41
N SER A 251 3.17 -1.83 21.10
CA SER A 251 4.22 -0.92 21.59
C SER A 251 4.04 0.50 21.05
N TRP A 252 3.84 0.63 19.73
CA TRP A 252 3.71 1.92 19.06
C TRP A 252 2.43 2.69 19.42
N ILE A 253 1.33 1.99 19.78
CA ILE A 253 0.12 2.65 20.26
C ILE A 253 0.44 3.54 21.46
N ASN A 254 1.27 3.05 22.41
CA ASN A 254 1.66 3.85 23.57
C ASN A 254 2.55 5.05 23.19
N GLU A 255 3.41 4.88 22.19
CA GLU A 255 4.29 5.94 21.67
C GLU A 255 3.48 7.04 20.95
N VAL A 256 2.64 6.63 19.99
CA VAL A 256 1.85 7.55 19.14
C VAL A 256 0.76 8.31 19.92
N THR A 257 0.26 7.76 21.05
CA THR A 257 -0.74 8.45 21.87
C THR A 257 -0.17 9.46 22.84
N LEU A 258 1.16 9.51 22.99
CA LEU A 258 1.85 10.47 23.87
C LEU A 258 2.30 11.74 23.14
N GLU A 259 2.27 11.74 21.80
CA GLU A 259 2.59 12.89 20.93
C GLU A 259 1.30 13.63 20.49
#